data_04d4b503710b09b09ebd96850b3d8b89
#
_entry.id   04d4b503710b09b09ebd96850b3d8b89
#
_cell.length_a   1.000
_cell.length_b   1.000
_cell.length_c   1.000
_cell.angle_alpha   90.00
_cell.angle_beta   90.00
_cell.angle_gamma   90.00
#
_symmetry.space_group_name_H-M   'P 1'
#
loop_
_entity.id
_entity.type
_entity.pdbx_description
1 polymer ?
#
loop_
_entity_poly.entity_id
_entity_poly.type
_entity_poly.pdbx_seq_one_letter_code
_entity_poly.pdbx_strand_id
1 'polypeptide(L)'
;MGSRGPARTPTQILKLRGSWLANRREGEPKGDPAAPHCPKWLRKEGKALWKEIVPQLAAMGVLARCDRNAIARYCQTFAKWREAEEFLKEHGAVYPEKDSQGRPIGLKEYPQAAQAVRFAEQLLRLEREFGLTPSARSNLVVTRKDSGDPAKDRYFGR
;
A
#
# COMPACT_ATOMS: atom_id res chain seq x y z
N MET A 1 16.24 -0.49 -24.81
CA MET A 1 16.51 0.90 -24.42
C MET A 1 15.69 1.21 -23.18
N GLY A 2 16.34 1.44 -22.02
CA GLY A 2 15.65 1.79 -20.76
C GLY A 2 15.05 3.21 -20.85
N SER A 3 13.79 3.37 -20.47
CA SER A 3 13.15 4.69 -20.37
C SER A 3 13.84 5.48 -19.24
N ARG A 4 14.48 6.60 -19.57
CA ARG A 4 15.05 7.52 -18.58
C ARG A 4 13.89 8.34 -17.97
N GLY A 5 13.79 8.37 -16.65
CA GLY A 5 12.81 9.17 -15.91
C GLY A 5 12.00 8.36 -14.90
N PRO A 6 11.16 9.02 -14.08
CA PRO A 6 10.28 8.35 -13.11
C PRO A 6 9.28 7.44 -13.83
N ALA A 7 8.84 6.37 -13.15
CA ALA A 7 7.84 5.46 -13.67
C ALA A 7 6.59 6.21 -14.13
N ARG A 8 6.03 5.81 -15.27
CA ARG A 8 4.83 6.46 -15.82
C ARG A 8 3.63 6.17 -14.93
N THR A 9 2.90 7.21 -14.56
CA THR A 9 1.65 7.07 -13.81
C THR A 9 0.62 6.35 -14.67
N PRO A 10 -0.06 5.29 -14.17
CA PRO A 10 -1.12 4.58 -14.90
C PRO A 10 -2.25 5.50 -15.36
N THR A 11 -2.85 5.21 -16.52
CA THR A 11 -3.93 6.04 -17.11
C THR A 11 -5.16 6.11 -16.22
N GLN A 12 -5.48 5.05 -15.47
CA GLN A 12 -6.56 5.06 -14.50
C GLN A 12 -6.33 6.11 -13.41
N ILE A 13 -5.11 6.20 -12.88
CA ILE A 13 -4.72 7.22 -11.89
C ILE A 13 -4.76 8.62 -12.52
N LEU A 14 -4.34 8.77 -13.78
CA LEU A 14 -4.44 10.05 -14.48
C LEU A 14 -5.89 10.48 -14.70
N LYS A 15 -6.80 9.56 -15.03
CA LYS A 15 -8.25 9.82 -15.12
C LYS A 15 -8.82 10.25 -13.78
N LEU A 16 -8.47 9.56 -12.70
CA LEU A 16 -8.86 9.93 -11.34
C LEU A 16 -8.32 11.32 -10.91
N ARG A 17 -7.23 11.76 -11.51
CA ARG A 17 -6.63 13.10 -11.31
C ARG A 17 -7.22 14.17 -12.23
N GLY A 18 -8.16 13.83 -13.10
CA GLY A 18 -8.68 14.77 -14.10
C GLY A 18 -7.62 15.26 -15.10
N SER A 19 -6.52 14.53 -15.26
CA SER A 19 -5.43 14.92 -16.13
C SER A 19 -5.80 14.76 -17.60
N TRP A 20 -5.64 15.81 -18.39
CA TRP A 20 -5.84 15.79 -19.85
C TRP A 20 -4.95 14.76 -20.56
N LEU A 21 -3.80 14.40 -19.97
CA LEU A 21 -2.90 13.35 -20.46
C LEU A 21 -3.55 11.96 -20.49
N ALA A 22 -4.57 11.73 -19.67
CA ALA A 22 -5.30 10.47 -19.67
C ALA A 22 -5.99 10.17 -21.00
N ASN A 23 -6.47 11.21 -21.69
CA ASN A 23 -7.17 11.09 -22.97
C ASN A 23 -6.22 10.90 -24.16
N ARG A 24 -4.92 11.17 -24.00
CA ARG A 24 -3.90 10.98 -25.03
C ARG A 24 -3.23 9.60 -24.99
N ARG A 25 -3.48 8.81 -23.95
CA ARG A 25 -2.87 7.48 -23.80
C ARG A 25 -3.82 6.40 -24.31
N GLU A 26 -3.76 6.17 -25.61
CA GLU A 26 -4.38 5.01 -26.26
C GLU A 26 -3.41 3.81 -26.17
N GLY A 27 -3.93 2.62 -25.81
CA GLY A 27 -3.16 1.37 -25.83
C GLY A 27 -2.50 0.95 -24.53
N GLU A 28 -2.78 1.59 -23.38
CA GLU A 28 -2.33 1.05 -22.10
C GLU A 28 -3.10 -0.23 -21.76
N PRO A 29 -2.41 -1.34 -21.42
CA PRO A 29 -3.07 -2.58 -21.03
C PRO A 29 -3.99 -2.35 -19.83
N LYS A 30 -5.27 -2.61 -20.00
CA LYS A 30 -6.25 -2.57 -18.90
C LYS A 30 -6.16 -3.91 -18.16
N GLY A 31 -5.77 -3.86 -16.87
CA GLY A 31 -5.87 -5.03 -16.01
C GLY A 31 -7.34 -5.44 -15.83
N ASP A 32 -7.58 -6.75 -15.68
CA ASP A 32 -8.89 -7.27 -15.27
C ASP A 32 -9.26 -6.66 -13.89
N PRO A 33 -10.37 -5.89 -13.78
CA PRO A 33 -10.76 -5.21 -12.54
C PRO A 33 -11.26 -6.16 -11.44
N ALA A 34 -11.20 -7.47 -11.68
CA ALA A 34 -11.59 -8.45 -10.67
C ALA A 34 -10.64 -8.43 -9.48
N ALA A 35 -11.21 -8.51 -8.27
CA ALA A 35 -10.43 -8.61 -7.05
C ALA A 35 -9.60 -9.90 -7.04
N PRO A 36 -8.30 -9.84 -6.74
CA PRO A 36 -7.45 -11.01 -6.72
C PRO A 36 -7.73 -11.90 -5.52
N HIS A 37 -7.53 -13.22 -5.70
CA HIS A 37 -7.65 -14.17 -4.60
C HIS A 37 -6.46 -14.09 -3.63
N CYS A 38 -6.74 -14.20 -2.34
CA CYS A 38 -5.73 -14.21 -1.29
C CYS A 38 -4.78 -15.41 -1.46
N PRO A 39 -3.46 -15.19 -1.48
CA PRO A 39 -2.48 -16.27 -1.52
C PRO A 39 -2.55 -17.16 -0.28
N LYS A 40 -2.50 -18.49 -0.46
CA LYS A 40 -2.57 -19.45 0.65
C LYS A 40 -1.37 -19.35 1.60
N TRP A 41 -0.21 -18.96 1.09
CA TRP A 41 1.06 -18.86 1.83
C TRP A 41 1.19 -17.64 2.76
N LEU A 42 0.29 -16.66 2.67
CA LEU A 42 0.32 -15.50 3.58
C LEU A 42 0.16 -15.95 5.04
N ARG A 43 0.89 -15.30 5.94
CA ARG A 43 0.72 -15.45 7.40
C ARG A 43 -0.68 -14.99 7.81
N LYS A 44 -1.11 -15.38 9.02
CA LYS A 44 -2.44 -15.10 9.56
C LYS A 44 -2.75 -13.59 9.57
N GLU A 45 -1.80 -12.78 10.05
CA GLU A 45 -1.88 -11.32 10.13
C GLU A 45 -1.96 -10.70 8.72
N GLY A 46 -1.16 -11.21 7.78
CA GLY A 46 -1.20 -10.78 6.38
C GLY A 46 -2.53 -11.13 5.70
N LYS A 47 -3.15 -12.28 6.03
CA LYS A 47 -4.49 -12.64 5.54
C LYS A 47 -5.57 -11.76 6.14
N ALA A 48 -5.44 -11.36 7.40
CA ALA A 48 -6.37 -10.43 8.03
C ALA A 48 -6.34 -9.08 7.30
N LEU A 49 -5.15 -8.50 7.12
CA LEU A 49 -4.99 -7.25 6.38
C LEU A 49 -5.48 -7.37 4.92
N TRP A 50 -5.24 -8.51 4.26
CA TRP A 50 -5.74 -8.75 2.90
C TRP A 50 -7.27 -8.59 2.80
N LYS A 51 -8.00 -9.15 3.77
CA LYS A 51 -9.46 -9.06 3.81
C LYS A 51 -9.97 -7.63 4.00
N GLU A 52 -9.18 -6.79 4.65
CA GLU A 52 -9.52 -5.38 4.89
C GLU A 52 -9.14 -4.49 3.70
N ILE A 53 -7.93 -4.65 3.14
CA ILE A 53 -7.39 -3.74 2.15
C ILE A 53 -7.94 -3.97 0.74
N VAL A 54 -8.15 -5.23 0.33
CA VAL A 54 -8.61 -5.55 -1.02
C VAL A 54 -9.99 -4.95 -1.33
N PRO A 55 -11.00 -5.02 -0.44
CA PRO A 55 -12.27 -4.34 -0.69
C PRO A 55 -12.14 -2.82 -0.79
N GLN A 56 -11.26 -2.21 0.00
CA GLN A 56 -11.01 -0.76 -0.04
C GLN A 56 -10.38 -0.34 -1.36
N LEU A 57 -9.34 -1.05 -1.83
CA LEU A 57 -8.70 -0.80 -3.12
C LEU A 57 -9.65 -1.04 -4.29
N ALA A 58 -10.52 -2.05 -4.19
CA ALA A 58 -11.56 -2.31 -5.19
C ALA A 58 -12.59 -1.16 -5.24
N ALA A 59 -13.05 -0.68 -4.09
CA ALA A 59 -13.97 0.46 -3.99
C ALA A 59 -13.35 1.76 -4.55
N MET A 60 -12.04 1.94 -4.42
CA MET A 60 -11.30 3.05 -5.01
C MET A 60 -11.09 2.90 -6.53
N GLY A 61 -11.39 1.73 -7.11
CA GLY A 61 -11.23 1.46 -8.54
C GLY A 61 -9.76 1.39 -9.00
N VAL A 62 -8.81 1.23 -8.07
CA VAL A 62 -7.36 1.17 -8.38
C VAL A 62 -6.82 -0.26 -8.44
N LEU A 63 -7.68 -1.26 -8.23
CA LEU A 63 -7.31 -2.66 -8.12
C LEU A 63 -7.50 -3.41 -9.44
N ALA A 64 -6.48 -4.20 -9.81
CA ALA A 64 -6.57 -5.16 -10.90
C ALA A 64 -6.10 -6.55 -10.44
N ARG A 65 -6.52 -7.61 -11.15
CA ARG A 65 -6.14 -9.00 -10.82
C ARG A 65 -4.62 -9.23 -10.85
N CYS A 66 -3.90 -8.51 -11.71
CA CYS A 66 -2.43 -8.57 -11.81
C CYS A 66 -1.71 -8.03 -10.56
N ASP A 67 -2.38 -7.22 -9.72
CA ASP A 67 -1.76 -6.61 -8.54
C ASP A 67 -1.66 -7.56 -7.36
N ARG A 68 -2.13 -8.81 -7.52
CA ARG A 68 -2.14 -9.85 -6.49
C ARG A 68 -0.82 -9.96 -5.72
N ASN A 69 0.30 -10.01 -6.43
CA ASN A 69 1.61 -10.21 -5.81
C ASN A 69 2.13 -8.93 -5.13
N ALA A 70 1.77 -7.76 -5.63
CA ALA A 70 2.11 -6.47 -5.01
C ALA A 70 1.37 -6.31 -3.67
N ILE A 71 0.06 -6.60 -3.64
CA ILE A 71 -0.75 -6.58 -2.42
C ILE A 71 -0.28 -7.66 -1.44
N ALA A 72 0.08 -8.85 -1.94
CA ALA A 72 0.60 -9.91 -1.08
C ALA A 72 1.91 -9.52 -0.40
N ARG A 73 2.82 -8.82 -1.09
CA ARG A 73 4.04 -8.25 -0.49
C ARG A 73 3.71 -7.23 0.58
N TYR A 74 2.78 -6.32 0.31
CA TYR A 74 2.32 -5.35 1.29
C TYR A 74 1.82 -6.03 2.57
N CYS A 75 0.88 -6.97 2.44
CA CYS A 75 0.33 -7.71 3.57
C CYS A 75 1.39 -8.52 4.34
N GLN A 76 2.33 -9.13 3.64
CA GLN A 76 3.41 -9.90 4.27
C GLN A 76 4.43 -8.99 4.97
N THR A 77 4.77 -7.84 4.39
CA THR A 77 5.65 -6.84 5.01
C THR A 77 5.01 -6.28 6.26
N PHE A 78 3.71 -5.98 6.23
CA PHE A 78 2.95 -5.55 7.39
C PHE A 78 2.97 -6.58 8.54
N ALA A 79 2.76 -7.87 8.21
CA ALA A 79 2.82 -8.95 9.22
C ALA A 79 4.20 -9.02 9.88
N LYS A 80 5.28 -8.88 9.11
CA LYS A 80 6.66 -8.86 9.64
C LYS A 80 6.96 -7.61 10.45
N TRP A 81 6.46 -6.47 10.01
CA TRP A 81 6.59 -5.21 10.76
C TRP A 81 5.93 -5.32 12.12
N ARG A 82 4.69 -5.78 12.18
CA ARG A 82 3.98 -6.01 13.43
C ARG A 82 4.71 -6.96 14.37
N GLU A 83 5.22 -8.08 13.85
CA GLU A 83 5.99 -9.05 14.64
C GLU A 83 7.24 -8.39 15.25
N ALA A 84 7.95 -7.55 14.50
CA ALA A 84 9.10 -6.80 15.01
C ALA A 84 8.70 -5.78 16.08
N GLU A 85 7.61 -5.05 15.89
CA GLU A 85 7.09 -4.08 16.87
C GLU A 85 6.59 -4.76 18.16
N GLU A 86 5.92 -5.90 18.04
CA GLU A 86 5.49 -6.69 19.20
C GLU A 86 6.70 -7.18 20.00
N PHE A 87 7.74 -7.67 19.33
CA PHE A 87 9.00 -8.05 19.99
C PHE A 87 9.64 -6.86 20.73
N LEU A 88 9.75 -5.70 20.09
CA LEU A 88 10.34 -4.51 20.70
C LEU A 88 9.52 -3.96 21.87
N LYS A 89 8.20 -4.10 21.81
CA LYS A 89 7.31 -3.74 22.92
C LYS A 89 7.58 -4.59 24.16
N GLU A 90 7.89 -5.87 23.99
CA GLU A 90 8.13 -6.80 25.10
C GLU A 90 9.56 -6.72 25.65
N HIS A 91 10.55 -6.53 24.78
CA HIS A 91 11.98 -6.67 25.13
C HIS A 91 12.72 -5.33 25.17
N GLY A 92 12.11 -4.24 24.67
CA GLY A 92 12.80 -2.98 24.43
C GLY A 92 13.64 -3.00 23.15
N ALA A 93 14.22 -1.84 22.80
CA ALA A 93 15.02 -1.70 21.59
C ALA A 93 16.47 -2.17 21.75
N VAL A 94 16.95 -2.23 23.00
CA VAL A 94 18.36 -2.54 23.31
C VAL A 94 18.45 -3.59 24.41
N TYR A 95 19.55 -4.31 24.43
CA TYR A 95 19.88 -5.29 25.47
C TYR A 95 21.32 -5.07 25.97
N PRO A 96 21.64 -5.46 27.21
CA PRO A 96 23.00 -5.39 27.72
C PRO A 96 23.90 -6.40 27.01
N GLU A 97 24.95 -5.90 26.36
CA GLU A 97 26.02 -6.74 25.82
C GLU A 97 26.95 -7.15 26.95
N LYS A 98 27.33 -8.43 27.01
CA LYS A 98 28.17 -9.00 28.05
C LYS A 98 29.48 -9.52 27.46
N ASP A 99 30.58 -9.38 28.22
CA ASP A 99 31.85 -9.98 27.86
C ASP A 99 31.82 -11.51 28.06
N SER A 100 32.95 -12.17 27.74
CA SER A 100 33.13 -13.62 27.95
C SER A 100 33.03 -14.06 29.42
N GLN A 101 33.07 -13.12 30.37
CA GLN A 101 32.95 -13.36 31.83
C GLN A 101 31.56 -12.97 32.35
N GLY A 102 30.61 -12.60 31.44
CA GLY A 102 29.25 -12.24 31.83
C GLY A 102 29.06 -10.81 32.33
N ARG A 103 30.10 -9.95 32.31
CA ARG A 103 30.03 -8.56 32.76
C ARG A 103 29.45 -7.67 31.67
N PRO A 104 28.55 -6.74 32.00
CA PRO A 104 27.99 -5.82 31.00
C PRO A 104 29.08 -4.87 30.50
N ILE A 105 29.24 -4.79 29.17
CA ILE A 105 30.22 -3.94 28.50
C ILE A 105 29.56 -2.80 27.69
N GLY A 106 28.24 -2.83 27.53
CA GLY A 106 27.51 -1.81 26.81
C GLY A 106 26.06 -2.19 26.59
N LEU A 107 25.40 -1.40 25.70
CA LEU A 107 24.07 -1.69 25.21
C LEU A 107 24.15 -1.97 23.70
N LYS A 108 23.48 -3.01 23.26
CA LYS A 108 23.40 -3.39 21.84
C LYS A 108 21.96 -3.37 21.39
N GLU A 109 21.74 -2.87 20.18
CA GLU A 109 20.40 -2.82 19.59
C GLU A 109 19.97 -4.21 19.13
N TYR A 110 18.70 -4.56 19.38
CA TYR A 110 18.11 -5.76 18.83
C TYR A 110 17.99 -5.65 17.30
N PRO A 111 18.27 -6.73 16.54
CA PRO A 111 18.12 -6.73 15.09
C PRO A 111 16.70 -6.35 14.63
N GLN A 112 15.69 -6.62 15.45
CA GLN A 112 14.30 -6.29 15.21
C GLN A 112 14.03 -4.79 15.11
N ALA A 113 14.81 -3.95 15.80
CA ALA A 113 14.67 -2.49 15.70
C ALA A 113 15.02 -2.00 14.29
N ALA A 114 16.17 -2.40 13.76
CA ALA A 114 16.54 -2.08 12.38
C ALA A 114 15.57 -2.70 11.34
N GLN A 115 15.04 -3.90 11.61
CA GLN A 115 14.06 -4.55 10.74
C GLN A 115 12.74 -3.80 10.73
N ALA A 116 12.24 -3.35 11.89
CA ALA A 116 11.00 -2.58 12.00
C ALA A 116 11.07 -1.31 11.16
N VAL A 117 12.17 -0.54 11.26
CA VAL A 117 12.40 0.66 10.44
C VAL A 117 12.38 0.34 8.93
N ARG A 118 13.11 -0.69 8.51
CA ARG A 118 13.15 -1.10 7.09
C ARG A 118 11.77 -1.53 6.56
N PHE A 119 11.01 -2.27 7.36
CA PHE A 119 9.66 -2.67 6.96
C PHE A 119 8.70 -1.48 6.91
N ALA A 120 8.78 -0.54 7.86
CA ALA A 120 7.98 0.68 7.84
C ALA A 120 8.27 1.52 6.58
N GLU A 121 9.53 1.68 6.19
CA GLU A 121 9.90 2.37 4.94
C GLU A 121 9.35 1.68 3.69
N GLN A 122 9.40 0.33 3.64
CA GLN A 122 8.83 -0.44 2.53
C GLN A 122 7.31 -0.30 2.47
N LEU A 123 6.63 -0.34 3.62
CA LEU A 123 5.19 -0.13 3.72
C LEU A 123 4.80 1.25 3.21
N LEU A 124 5.49 2.30 3.66
CA LEU A 124 5.22 3.67 3.22
C LEU A 124 5.36 3.83 1.69
N ARG A 125 6.33 3.16 1.06
CA ARG A 125 6.48 3.17 -0.42
C ARG A 125 5.29 2.49 -1.09
N LEU A 126 4.90 1.31 -0.64
CA LEU A 126 3.77 0.56 -1.19
C LEU A 126 2.43 1.29 -0.96
N GLU A 127 2.25 1.91 0.21
CA GLU A 127 1.08 2.73 0.52
C GLU A 127 0.92 3.92 -0.43
N ARG A 128 2.02 4.57 -0.79
CA ARG A 128 2.00 5.64 -1.80
C ARG A 128 1.63 5.14 -3.18
N GLU A 129 2.12 3.95 -3.57
CA GLU A 129 1.79 3.33 -4.86
C GLU A 129 0.30 2.96 -4.95
N PHE A 130 -0.27 2.41 -3.88
CA PHE A 130 -1.69 2.05 -3.80
C PHE A 130 -2.63 3.23 -3.50
N GLY A 131 -2.10 4.42 -3.27
CA GLY A 131 -2.93 5.58 -2.93
C GLY A 131 -3.52 5.53 -1.52
N LEU A 132 -2.90 4.80 -0.59
CA LEU A 132 -3.39 4.63 0.78
C LEU A 132 -3.06 5.81 1.69
N THR A 133 -2.11 6.66 1.32
CA THR A 133 -1.77 7.86 2.09
C THR A 133 -2.68 9.04 1.73
N PRO A 134 -2.99 9.96 2.66
CA PRO A 134 -3.78 11.16 2.38
C PRO A 134 -3.24 11.99 1.22
N SER A 135 -1.92 12.20 1.15
CA SER A 135 -1.25 12.92 0.07
C SER A 135 -1.37 12.20 -1.29
N ALA A 136 -1.33 10.88 -1.30
CA ALA A 136 -1.56 10.12 -2.53
C ALA A 136 -3.04 10.20 -2.96
N ARG A 137 -3.98 10.19 -2.00
CA ARG A 137 -5.43 10.35 -2.27
C ARG A 137 -5.82 11.75 -2.70
N SER A 138 -5.22 12.80 -2.17
CA SER A 138 -5.54 14.18 -2.57
C SER A 138 -5.24 14.45 -4.04
N ASN A 139 -4.36 13.64 -4.63
CA ASN A 139 -4.11 13.62 -6.05
C ASN A 139 -5.07 12.69 -6.83
N LEU A 140 -5.95 11.96 -6.16
CA LEU A 140 -6.98 11.12 -6.74
C LEU A 140 -8.31 11.89 -6.67
N VAL A 141 -8.74 12.50 -7.76
CA VAL A 141 -10.11 12.99 -7.88
C VAL A 141 -10.99 11.75 -7.97
N VAL A 142 -11.61 11.40 -6.84
CA VAL A 142 -12.65 10.37 -6.82
C VAL A 142 -13.79 10.92 -7.65
N THR A 143 -13.93 10.45 -8.88
CA THR A 143 -15.19 10.60 -9.61
C THR A 143 -16.19 9.76 -8.81
N ARG A 144 -16.88 10.39 -7.85
CA ARG A 144 -18.09 9.80 -7.31
C ARG A 144 -18.92 9.40 -8.55
N LYS A 145 -19.24 8.11 -8.68
CA LYS A 145 -20.43 7.77 -9.44
C LYS A 145 -21.53 8.61 -8.79
N ASP A 146 -21.95 9.65 -9.46
CA ASP A 146 -23.17 10.33 -9.09
C ASP A 146 -24.23 9.23 -9.08
N SER A 147 -24.55 8.74 -7.89
CA SER A 147 -25.86 8.17 -7.64
C SER A 147 -26.77 9.34 -7.93
N GLY A 148 -27.38 9.33 -9.14
CA GLY A 148 -28.18 10.43 -9.65
C GLY A 148 -29.04 10.99 -8.54
N ASP A 149 -28.68 12.18 -8.10
CA ASP A 149 -29.52 12.95 -7.20
C ASP A 149 -30.60 13.54 -8.07
N PRO A 150 -31.86 13.02 -8.00
CA PRO A 150 -32.96 13.49 -8.85
C PRO A 150 -33.28 14.98 -8.62
N ALA A 151 -32.70 15.61 -7.61
CA ALA A 151 -32.83 17.02 -7.36
C ALA A 151 -31.95 17.90 -8.27
N LYS A 152 -30.79 17.38 -8.74
CA LYS A 152 -29.90 18.12 -9.65
C LYS A 152 -30.45 18.23 -11.08
N ASP A 153 -31.15 17.21 -11.56
CA ASP A 153 -31.75 17.21 -12.91
C ASP A 153 -32.92 18.21 -13.03
N ARG A 154 -33.52 18.64 -11.93
CA ARG A 154 -34.58 19.68 -11.91
C ARG A 154 -34.07 21.12 -12.10
N TYR A 155 -32.81 21.39 -11.76
CA TYR A 155 -32.26 22.75 -11.79
C TYR A 155 -31.36 23.04 -12.99
N PHE A 156 -30.83 22.04 -13.66
CA PHE A 156 -29.88 22.18 -14.77
C PHE A 156 -30.31 21.47 -16.07
N GLY A 157 -31.54 21.00 -16.15
CA GLY A 157 -32.13 20.44 -17.33
C GLY A 157 -32.48 21.53 -18.36
N ARG A 158 -31.61 21.72 -19.35
CA ARG A 158 -31.91 22.23 -20.68
C ARG A 158 -31.24 21.34 -21.70
#